data_526df8d19010a40f4d21495f8bd4fad6
#
_entry.id   526df8d19010a40f4d21495f8bd4fad6
#
_cell.length_a   1.000
_cell.length_b   1.000
_cell.length_c   1.000
_cell.angle_alpha   90.00
_cell.angle_beta   90.00
_cell.angle_gamma   90.00
#
_symmetry.space_group_name_H-M   'P 1'
#
loop_
_entity.id
_entity.type
_entity.pdbx_description
1 polymer ?
#
loop_
_entity_poly.entity_id
_entity_poly.type
_entity_poly.pdbx_seq_one_letter_code
_entity_poly.pdbx_strand_id
1 'polypeptide(L)'
;NTPKLQLQLIENSITDYQLTINSPAKIATPTNFSKVKITEKDIATIEERLVASQIVNAYAVKDSISGNSTRVPFYHYNAKEYVLDNYKRFPSFKETIIEIIPAVYFKENNGDFSLHIRDYQTGGDSFGSALVIIDGLLLQDVTELFDYNTKNIYKIDVINKAYAYGSKIFSGVISITTFSKAYASKSNSIVPVQFERCKDDSAF
;
A
#
# COMPACT_ATOMS: atom_id res chain seq x y z
N ASN A 1 15.75 10.80 -5.49
CA ASN A 1 14.71 10.34 -4.52
C ASN A 1 15.03 8.90 -4.16
N THR A 2 15.63 8.70 -2.99
CA THR A 2 15.80 7.38 -2.40
C THR A 2 14.41 6.84 -2.03
N PRO A 3 14.03 5.62 -2.45
CA PRO A 3 12.79 5.03 -2.03
C PRO A 3 12.80 4.85 -0.51
N LYS A 4 11.81 5.40 0.15
CA LYS A 4 11.60 5.19 1.59
C LYS A 4 10.77 3.93 1.75
N LEU A 5 11.28 2.93 2.47
CA LEU A 5 10.53 1.78 2.91
C LEU A 5 10.22 1.95 4.40
N GLN A 6 9.00 1.63 4.79
CA GLN A 6 8.61 1.57 6.19
C GLN A 6 8.33 0.12 6.54
N LEU A 7 8.93 -0.36 7.60
CA LEU A 7 8.65 -1.66 8.19
C LEU A 7 7.79 -1.45 9.42
N GLN A 8 6.73 -2.22 9.50
CA GLN A 8 5.76 -2.13 10.58
C GLN A 8 5.40 -3.51 11.09
N LEU A 9 5.39 -3.69 12.40
CA LEU A 9 4.80 -4.87 13.03
C LEU A 9 3.28 -4.71 13.07
N ILE A 10 2.57 -5.77 12.68
CA ILE A 10 1.10 -5.78 12.65
C ILE A 10 0.49 -6.11 14.02
N GLU A 11 1.30 -6.51 15.00
CA GLU A 11 0.84 -6.93 16.32
C GLU A 11 1.33 -5.99 17.41
N ASN A 12 0.39 -5.29 18.06
CA ASN A 12 0.70 -4.33 19.12
C ASN A 12 1.07 -5.00 20.46
N SER A 13 0.88 -6.32 20.60
CA SER A 13 1.20 -7.07 21.81
C SER A 13 2.71 -7.27 22.02
N ILE A 14 3.51 -7.05 20.98
CA ILE A 14 4.96 -7.19 21.02
C ILE A 14 5.58 -5.82 21.28
N THR A 15 6.01 -5.59 22.51
CA THR A 15 6.61 -4.33 22.95
C THR A 15 8.13 -4.32 22.88
N ASP A 16 8.75 -5.49 22.86
CA ASP A 16 10.21 -5.65 22.80
C ASP A 16 10.57 -6.58 21.63
N TYR A 17 11.16 -6.04 20.59
CA TYR A 17 11.57 -6.79 19.41
C TYR A 17 12.85 -6.24 18.80
N GLN A 18 13.62 -7.13 18.22
CA GLN A 18 14.78 -6.80 17.41
C GLN A 18 14.53 -7.23 15.95
N LEU A 19 14.62 -6.29 15.02
CA LEU A 19 14.52 -6.58 13.61
C LEU A 19 15.91 -6.69 13.00
N THR A 20 16.22 -7.85 12.43
CA THR A 20 17.47 -8.07 11.71
C THR A 20 17.16 -8.35 10.24
N ILE A 21 17.66 -7.50 9.34
CA ILE A 21 17.55 -7.71 7.90
C ILE A 21 18.87 -8.34 7.45
N ASN A 22 18.81 -9.63 7.15
CA ASN A 22 19.96 -10.33 6.59
C ASN A 22 20.09 -10.00 5.11
N SER A 23 21.30 -9.66 4.66
CA SER A 23 21.59 -9.60 3.23
C SER A 23 21.28 -10.96 2.61
N PRO A 24 20.66 -11.01 1.41
CA PRO A 24 20.51 -12.27 0.70
C PRO A 24 21.89 -12.93 0.58
N ALA A 25 21.95 -14.23 0.88
CA ALA A 25 23.19 -14.98 0.70
C ALA A 25 23.74 -14.65 -0.70
N LYS A 26 25.00 -14.25 -0.79
CA LYS A 26 25.64 -14.07 -2.09
C LYS A 26 25.45 -15.37 -2.85
N ILE A 27 24.56 -15.35 -3.84
CA ILE A 27 24.42 -16.47 -4.76
C ILE A 27 25.80 -16.62 -5.38
N ALA A 28 26.49 -17.70 -5.04
CA ALA A 28 27.77 -17.98 -5.66
C ALA A 28 27.52 -17.99 -7.17
N THR A 29 28.02 -17.00 -7.87
CA THR A 29 27.95 -16.96 -9.34
C THR A 29 28.63 -18.25 -9.81
N PRO A 30 27.92 -19.12 -10.54
CA PRO A 30 28.54 -20.34 -11.03
C PRO A 30 29.73 -19.94 -11.90
N THR A 31 30.92 -20.29 -11.44
CA THR A 31 32.18 -19.90 -12.08
C THR A 31 32.43 -20.60 -13.42
N ASN A 32 31.59 -21.56 -13.78
CA ASN A 32 31.68 -22.29 -15.05
C ASN A 32 30.35 -22.23 -15.79
N PHE A 33 30.21 -21.24 -16.65
CA PHE A 33 29.21 -21.30 -17.71
C PHE A 33 29.74 -22.19 -18.83
N SER A 34 29.03 -23.28 -19.15
CA SER A 34 29.32 -24.02 -20.39
C SER A 34 29.11 -23.05 -21.55
N LYS A 35 30.16 -22.88 -22.35
CA LYS A 35 30.06 -22.06 -23.58
C LYS A 35 28.98 -22.66 -24.47
N VAL A 36 27.89 -21.94 -24.64
CA VAL A 36 26.84 -22.32 -25.59
C VAL A 36 27.44 -22.21 -27.00
N LYS A 37 27.48 -23.31 -27.72
CA LYS A 37 27.87 -23.32 -29.15
C LYS A 37 26.63 -22.95 -29.96
N ILE A 38 26.63 -21.79 -30.56
CA ILE A 38 25.57 -21.36 -31.47
C ILE A 38 25.85 -22.04 -32.83
N THR A 39 24.90 -22.78 -33.32
CA THR A 39 24.96 -23.43 -34.65
C THR A 39 24.31 -22.53 -35.70
N GLU A 40 24.56 -22.80 -37.00
CA GLU A 40 23.92 -22.02 -38.09
C GLU A 40 22.39 -22.09 -38.02
N LYS A 41 21.83 -23.18 -37.54
CA LYS A 41 20.39 -23.30 -37.34
C LYS A 41 19.88 -22.43 -36.23
N ASP A 42 20.67 -22.23 -35.17
CA ASP A 42 20.33 -21.36 -34.07
C ASP A 42 20.38 -19.88 -34.52
N ILE A 43 21.33 -19.52 -35.39
CA ILE A 43 21.44 -18.19 -35.97
C ILE A 43 20.17 -17.84 -36.76
N ALA A 44 19.70 -18.70 -37.63
CA ALA A 44 18.47 -18.50 -38.41
C ALA A 44 17.25 -18.28 -37.49
N THR A 45 17.15 -19.07 -36.41
CA THR A 45 16.07 -18.94 -35.43
C THR A 45 16.15 -17.63 -34.64
N ILE A 46 17.37 -17.19 -34.31
CA ILE A 46 17.60 -15.91 -33.62
C ILE A 46 17.24 -14.73 -34.53
N GLU A 47 17.63 -14.79 -35.80
CA GLU A 47 17.29 -13.74 -36.77
C GLU A 47 15.77 -13.63 -36.98
N GLU A 48 15.07 -14.74 -37.12
CA GLU A 48 13.61 -14.74 -37.21
C GLU A 48 12.93 -14.11 -35.98
N ARG A 49 13.39 -14.47 -34.78
CA ARG A 49 12.90 -13.87 -33.54
C ARG A 49 13.22 -12.39 -33.42
N LEU A 50 14.39 -11.97 -33.88
CA LEU A 50 14.80 -10.58 -33.89
C LEU A 50 13.88 -9.74 -34.80
N VAL A 51 13.63 -10.22 -36.01
CA VAL A 51 12.70 -9.59 -36.96
C VAL A 51 11.28 -9.52 -36.37
N ALA A 52 10.79 -10.62 -35.80
CA ALA A 52 9.47 -10.65 -35.14
C ALA A 52 9.40 -9.65 -33.97
N SER A 53 10.44 -9.57 -33.17
CA SER A 53 10.53 -8.60 -32.06
C SER A 53 10.55 -7.14 -32.56
N GLN A 54 11.27 -6.86 -33.65
CA GLN A 54 11.29 -5.53 -34.27
C GLN A 54 9.93 -5.14 -34.81
N ILE A 55 9.23 -6.06 -35.45
CA ILE A 55 7.85 -5.84 -35.93
C ILE A 55 6.93 -5.54 -34.75
N VAL A 56 6.94 -6.38 -33.72
CA VAL A 56 6.13 -6.17 -32.52
C VAL A 56 6.42 -4.80 -31.91
N ASN A 57 7.71 -4.43 -31.79
CA ASN A 57 8.09 -3.12 -31.23
C ASN A 57 7.70 -1.93 -32.13
N ALA A 58 7.70 -2.11 -33.46
CA ALA A 58 7.29 -1.06 -34.39
C ALA A 58 5.78 -0.83 -34.39
N TYR A 59 5.01 -1.89 -34.21
CA TYR A 59 3.53 -1.86 -34.20
C TYR A 59 2.95 -1.89 -32.78
N ALA A 60 3.76 -2.18 -31.76
CA ALA A 60 3.32 -1.96 -30.40
C ALA A 60 2.95 -0.47 -30.28
N VAL A 61 1.68 -0.22 -30.09
CA VAL A 61 1.25 1.09 -29.58
C VAL A 61 2.16 1.32 -28.37
N LYS A 62 3.05 2.28 -28.48
CA LYS A 62 3.74 2.79 -27.30
C LYS A 62 2.64 3.40 -26.45
N ASP A 63 1.97 2.57 -25.67
CA ASP A 63 1.41 3.05 -24.43
C ASP A 63 2.60 3.71 -23.77
N SER A 64 2.70 5.02 -23.96
CA SER A 64 3.58 5.83 -23.17
C SER A 64 3.21 5.43 -21.75
N ILE A 65 4.02 4.59 -21.14
CA ILE A 65 4.03 4.37 -19.71
C ILE A 65 4.46 5.74 -19.20
N SER A 66 3.50 6.65 -19.30
CA SER A 66 3.50 7.89 -18.55
C SER A 66 3.65 7.40 -17.13
N GLY A 67 4.75 7.70 -16.47
CA GLY A 67 5.16 7.15 -15.18
C GLY A 67 4.21 7.46 -14.01
N ASN A 68 2.98 7.77 -14.31
CA ASN A 68 1.80 7.76 -13.48
C ASN A 68 1.01 6.45 -13.71
N SER A 69 1.64 5.29 -13.52
CA SER A 69 0.82 4.14 -13.17
C SER A 69 0.18 4.50 -11.84
N THR A 70 -1.04 4.96 -11.90
CA THR A 70 -1.90 5.08 -10.73
C THR A 70 -1.99 3.66 -10.20
N ARG A 71 -1.13 3.33 -9.22
CA ARG A 71 -1.16 2.00 -8.59
C ARG A 71 -2.54 1.85 -8.04
N VAL A 72 -3.32 0.98 -8.65
CA VAL A 72 -4.67 0.69 -8.19
C VAL A 72 -4.53 0.07 -6.80
N PRO A 73 -5.10 0.66 -5.76
CA PRO A 73 -5.01 0.12 -4.43
C PRO A 73 -5.58 -1.32 -4.40
N PHE A 74 -5.00 -2.19 -3.58
CA PHE A 74 -5.45 -3.58 -3.45
C PHE A 74 -6.93 -3.71 -3.04
N TYR A 75 -7.51 -2.66 -2.46
CA TYR A 75 -8.88 -2.57 -1.97
C TYR A 75 -9.84 -1.86 -2.94
N HIS A 76 -9.45 -1.49 -4.15
CA HIS A 76 -10.23 -0.58 -5.02
C HIS A 76 -11.58 -1.14 -5.47
N TYR A 77 -11.77 -2.46 -5.45
CA TYR A 77 -13.05 -3.07 -5.81
C TYR A 77 -14.11 -2.77 -4.75
N ASN A 78 -15.19 -2.10 -5.16
CA ASN A 78 -16.33 -1.71 -4.32
C ASN A 78 -16.02 -0.68 -3.20
N ALA A 79 -14.97 0.10 -3.32
CA ALA A 79 -14.73 1.22 -2.42
C ALA A 79 -15.73 2.35 -2.69
N LYS A 80 -16.36 2.87 -1.65
CA LYS A 80 -17.13 4.11 -1.71
C LYS A 80 -16.19 5.27 -1.39
N GLU A 81 -16.00 6.14 -2.35
CA GLU A 81 -15.11 7.29 -2.25
C GLU A 81 -15.83 8.51 -1.70
N TYR A 82 -15.21 9.18 -0.73
CA TYR A 82 -15.66 10.44 -0.16
C TYR A 82 -14.55 11.48 -0.33
N VAL A 83 -14.64 12.31 -1.38
CA VAL A 83 -13.74 13.46 -1.58
C VAL A 83 -14.22 14.58 -0.69
N LEU A 84 -13.41 14.96 0.32
CA LEU A 84 -13.86 15.89 1.37
C LEU A 84 -14.13 17.31 0.86
N ASP A 85 -13.57 17.70 -0.29
CA ASP A 85 -13.87 18.99 -0.91
C ASP A 85 -15.29 19.08 -1.49
N ASN A 86 -15.96 17.95 -1.70
CA ASN A 86 -17.34 17.90 -2.15
C ASN A 86 -18.35 18.10 -1.00
N TYR A 87 -17.87 18.20 0.24
CA TYR A 87 -18.67 18.34 1.44
C TYR A 87 -18.26 19.58 2.25
N LYS A 88 -19.12 19.98 3.16
CA LYS A 88 -18.71 20.95 4.17
C LYS A 88 -17.63 20.35 5.04
N ARG A 89 -16.45 20.95 5.09
CA ARG A 89 -15.35 20.46 5.91
C ARG A 89 -15.60 20.74 7.38
N PHE A 90 -15.46 19.69 8.17
CA PHE A 90 -15.54 19.75 9.61
C PHE A 90 -14.13 19.87 10.22
N PRO A 91 -13.97 20.55 11.35
CA PRO A 91 -12.66 20.78 11.96
C PRO A 91 -12.02 19.49 12.50
N SER A 92 -12.84 18.56 13.00
CA SER A 92 -12.36 17.31 13.61
C SER A 92 -12.66 16.09 12.73
N PHE A 93 -11.81 15.10 12.83
CA PHE A 93 -12.02 13.80 12.17
C PHE A 93 -13.30 13.11 12.69
N LYS A 94 -13.58 13.25 13.99
CA LYS A 94 -14.79 12.71 14.62
C LYS A 94 -16.05 13.23 13.95
N GLU A 95 -16.17 14.54 13.79
CA GLU A 95 -17.33 15.18 13.13
C GLU A 95 -17.40 14.76 11.66
N THR A 96 -16.27 14.68 10.97
CA THR A 96 -16.22 14.25 9.57
C THR A 96 -16.78 12.84 9.40
N ILE A 97 -16.43 11.90 10.29
CA ILE A 97 -16.98 10.54 10.25
C ILE A 97 -18.49 10.54 10.49
N ILE A 98 -18.96 11.26 11.50
CA ILE A 98 -20.39 11.26 11.87
C ILE A 98 -21.24 11.88 10.76
N GLU A 99 -20.82 12.99 10.18
CA GLU A 99 -21.64 13.80 9.30
C GLU A 99 -21.53 13.38 7.82
N ILE A 100 -20.37 12.86 7.40
CA ILE A 100 -20.12 12.59 5.98
C ILE A 100 -20.18 11.10 5.68
N ILE A 101 -19.76 10.22 6.62
CA ILE A 101 -19.55 8.79 6.34
C ILE A 101 -20.46 7.91 7.22
N PRO A 102 -21.75 7.79 6.92
CA PRO A 102 -22.70 7.10 7.80
C PRO A 102 -22.41 5.60 7.97
N ALA A 103 -21.64 5.01 7.04
CA ALA A 103 -21.23 3.60 7.13
C ALA A 103 -20.15 3.36 8.18
N VAL A 104 -19.46 4.40 8.65
CA VAL A 104 -18.37 4.29 9.62
C VAL A 104 -18.82 4.85 10.95
N TYR A 105 -18.43 4.22 12.03
CA TYR A 105 -18.61 4.72 13.38
C TYR A 105 -17.38 4.39 14.22
N PHE A 106 -17.27 5.02 15.37
CA PHE A 106 -16.18 4.77 16.29
C PHE A 106 -16.70 4.29 17.65
N LYS A 107 -15.86 3.53 18.33
CA LYS A 107 -16.01 3.18 19.75
C LYS A 107 -14.84 3.79 20.50
N GLU A 108 -15.13 4.27 21.68
CA GLU A 108 -14.14 4.77 22.62
C GLU A 108 -14.09 3.84 23.83
N ASN A 109 -12.91 3.39 24.19
CA ASN A 109 -12.69 2.55 25.34
C ASN A 109 -11.45 3.01 26.09
N ASN A 110 -11.62 3.55 27.31
CA ASN A 110 -10.53 4.08 28.14
C ASN A 110 -9.63 5.14 27.45
N GLY A 111 -10.19 5.92 26.53
CA GLY A 111 -9.42 6.91 25.78
C GLY A 111 -8.84 6.42 24.45
N ASP A 112 -8.89 5.12 24.19
CA ASP A 112 -8.51 4.55 22.92
C ASP A 112 -9.70 4.50 21.97
N PHE A 113 -9.49 4.96 20.75
CA PHE A 113 -10.51 4.94 19.70
C PHE A 113 -10.32 3.73 18.77
N SER A 114 -11.44 3.16 18.34
CA SER A 114 -11.48 2.16 17.28
C SER A 114 -12.51 2.52 16.24
N LEU A 115 -12.20 2.34 14.96
CA LEU A 115 -13.10 2.58 13.84
C LEU A 115 -13.72 1.26 13.41
N HIS A 116 -15.02 1.32 13.11
CA HIS A 116 -15.84 0.18 12.72
C HIS A 116 -16.68 0.54 11.51
N ILE A 117 -17.03 -0.46 10.71
CA ILE A 117 -17.90 -0.30 9.55
C ILE A 117 -19.21 -1.04 9.83
N ARG A 118 -20.33 -0.37 9.60
CA ARG A 118 -21.66 -0.95 9.77
C ARG A 118 -21.93 -1.96 8.68
N ASP A 119 -22.21 -3.18 9.06
CA ASP A 119 -22.77 -4.15 8.15
C ASP A 119 -24.31 -4.01 8.15
N TYR A 120 -24.84 -3.49 7.06
CA TYR A 120 -26.28 -3.32 6.91
C TYR A 120 -27.04 -4.64 6.72
N GLN A 121 -26.34 -5.74 6.43
CA GLN A 121 -26.97 -7.05 6.22
C GLN A 121 -27.12 -7.81 7.52
N THR A 122 -26.14 -7.75 8.39
CA THR A 122 -26.13 -8.50 9.66
C THR A 122 -26.49 -7.65 10.88
N GLY A 123 -26.53 -6.34 10.72
CA GLY A 123 -26.91 -5.40 11.77
C GLY A 123 -25.90 -5.25 12.92
N GLY A 124 -24.69 -5.76 12.77
CA GLY A 124 -23.70 -5.75 13.85
C GLY A 124 -22.24 -5.76 13.40
N ASP A 125 -21.36 -5.67 14.39
CA ASP A 125 -19.90 -5.77 14.29
C ASP A 125 -19.45 -7.23 14.23
N SER A 126 -19.71 -7.94 13.16
CA SER A 126 -19.36 -9.37 13.10
C SER A 126 -17.86 -9.64 13.13
N PHE A 127 -17.02 -8.65 12.75
CA PHE A 127 -15.58 -8.85 12.54
C PHE A 127 -14.67 -7.83 13.27
N GLY A 128 -15.18 -7.13 14.27
CA GLY A 128 -14.39 -6.21 15.08
C GLY A 128 -14.09 -4.86 14.39
N SER A 129 -12.90 -4.31 14.59
CA SER A 129 -12.51 -3.00 14.04
C SER A 129 -12.27 -3.04 12.53
N ALA A 130 -12.31 -1.88 11.89
CA ALA A 130 -11.91 -1.71 10.50
C ALA A 130 -10.38 -1.71 10.35
N LEU A 131 -9.90 -2.13 9.19
CA LEU A 131 -8.51 -1.93 8.77
C LEU A 131 -8.35 -0.49 8.32
N VAL A 132 -7.54 0.29 9.02
CA VAL A 132 -7.33 1.70 8.72
C VAL A 132 -5.98 1.90 8.05
N ILE A 133 -5.98 2.57 6.91
CA ILE A 133 -4.78 2.87 6.12
C ILE A 133 -4.75 4.36 5.84
N ILE A 134 -3.61 5.00 6.02
CA ILE A 134 -3.41 6.40 5.66
C ILE A 134 -2.16 6.57 4.80
N ASP A 135 -2.32 7.10 3.59
CA ASP A 135 -1.26 7.23 2.58
C ASP A 135 -0.47 5.93 2.33
N GLY A 136 -1.16 4.78 2.45
CA GLY A 136 -0.56 3.45 2.30
C GLY A 136 0.06 2.86 3.57
N LEU A 137 0.08 3.62 4.67
CA LEU A 137 0.55 3.16 5.97
C LEU A 137 -0.61 2.55 6.75
N LEU A 138 -0.44 1.33 7.25
CA LEU A 138 -1.39 0.70 8.16
C LEU A 138 -1.35 1.41 9.51
N LEU A 139 -2.50 1.94 9.95
CA LEU A 139 -2.62 2.60 11.23
C LEU A 139 -3.13 1.62 12.28
N GLN A 140 -2.29 1.31 13.24
CA GLN A 140 -2.64 0.39 14.34
C GLN A 140 -3.35 1.11 15.46
N ASP A 141 -2.88 2.30 15.82
CA ASP A 141 -3.53 3.20 16.76
C ASP A 141 -4.26 4.30 15.99
N VAL A 142 -5.58 4.15 15.92
CA VAL A 142 -6.42 5.12 15.20
C VAL A 142 -6.69 6.38 16.03
N THR A 143 -6.32 6.40 17.32
CA THR A 143 -6.52 7.53 18.21
C THR A 143 -5.82 8.79 17.67
N GLU A 144 -4.65 8.59 17.03
CA GLU A 144 -3.92 9.70 16.43
C GLU A 144 -4.66 10.43 15.28
N LEU A 145 -5.66 9.78 14.65
CA LEU A 145 -6.49 10.42 13.62
C LEU A 145 -7.49 11.41 14.22
N PHE A 146 -7.90 11.20 15.45
CA PHE A 146 -8.90 12.06 16.07
C PHE A 146 -8.33 13.46 16.37
N ASP A 147 -7.00 13.52 16.54
CA ASP A 147 -6.25 14.78 16.67
C ASP A 147 -5.75 15.33 15.33
N TYR A 148 -5.94 14.57 14.24
CA TYR A 148 -5.43 14.96 12.95
C TYR A 148 -6.32 16.01 12.28
N ASN A 149 -5.69 17.03 11.69
CA ASN A 149 -6.41 18.11 11.04
C ASN A 149 -7.01 17.62 9.70
N THR A 150 -8.33 17.62 9.65
CA THR A 150 -9.08 17.15 8.46
C THR A 150 -8.85 17.99 7.21
N LYS A 151 -8.33 19.23 7.35
CA LYS A 151 -7.93 20.07 6.21
C LYS A 151 -6.83 19.43 5.38
N ASN A 152 -6.03 18.56 5.98
CA ASN A 152 -4.95 17.85 5.29
C ASN A 152 -5.44 16.59 4.56
N ILE A 153 -6.68 16.15 4.80
CA ILE A 153 -7.25 14.96 4.16
C ILE A 153 -7.88 15.35 2.82
N TYR A 154 -7.47 14.69 1.75
CA TYR A 154 -8.05 14.85 0.43
C TYR A 154 -9.32 14.02 0.29
N LYS A 155 -9.21 12.70 0.55
CA LYS A 155 -10.34 11.77 0.42
C LYS A 155 -10.28 10.62 1.40
N ILE A 156 -11.42 9.99 1.61
CA ILE A 156 -11.59 8.77 2.41
C ILE A 156 -12.33 7.74 1.55
N ASP A 157 -11.70 6.58 1.35
CA ASP A 157 -12.30 5.43 0.66
C ASP A 157 -12.75 4.41 1.70
N VAL A 158 -13.99 3.94 1.61
CA VAL A 158 -14.59 2.99 2.55
C VAL A 158 -15.05 1.74 1.82
N ILE A 159 -14.58 0.58 2.27
CA ILE A 159 -15.01 -0.73 1.77
C ILE A 159 -15.81 -1.39 2.86
N ASN A 160 -17.11 -1.50 2.61
CA ASN A 160 -18.07 -2.12 3.54
C ASN A 160 -18.19 -3.63 3.27
N LYS A 161 -17.08 -4.34 3.37
CA LYS A 161 -17.02 -5.81 3.31
C LYS A 161 -15.91 -6.29 4.21
N ALA A 162 -16.14 -7.40 4.90
CA ALA A 162 -15.10 -8.05 5.70
C ALA A 162 -13.84 -8.28 4.86
N TYR A 163 -12.70 -7.93 5.44
CA TYR A 163 -11.41 -8.00 4.78
C TYR A 163 -10.41 -8.77 5.64
N ALA A 164 -9.80 -9.80 5.06
CA ALA A 164 -8.73 -10.56 5.71
C ALA A 164 -7.38 -9.93 5.39
N TYR A 165 -6.63 -9.55 6.42
CA TYR A 165 -5.27 -9.03 6.29
C TYR A 165 -4.34 -9.78 7.26
N GLY A 166 -3.41 -10.55 6.72
CA GLY A 166 -2.60 -11.47 7.51
C GLY A 166 -3.47 -12.53 8.21
N SER A 167 -3.30 -12.66 9.51
CA SER A 167 -4.07 -13.59 10.35
C SER A 167 -5.36 -13.00 10.91
N LYS A 168 -5.67 -11.73 10.62
CA LYS A 168 -6.82 -11.01 11.19
C LYS A 168 -7.88 -10.74 10.14
N ILE A 169 -9.15 -10.74 10.59
CA ILE A 169 -10.30 -10.34 9.77
C ILE A 169 -10.84 -9.03 10.36
N PHE A 170 -11.07 -8.07 9.48
CA PHE A 170 -11.57 -6.74 9.80
C PHE A 170 -12.99 -6.55 9.26
N SER A 171 -13.77 -5.66 9.88
CA SER A 171 -15.13 -5.34 9.42
C SER A 171 -15.18 -4.66 8.05
N GLY A 172 -14.04 -4.20 7.56
CA GLY A 172 -13.85 -3.59 6.27
C GLY A 172 -12.57 -2.77 6.23
N VAL A 173 -12.40 -1.94 5.20
CA VAL A 173 -11.21 -1.10 5.03
C VAL A 173 -11.60 0.37 4.96
N ILE A 174 -10.86 1.21 5.69
CA ILE A 174 -10.96 2.66 5.63
C ILE A 174 -9.59 3.16 5.17
N SER A 175 -9.55 3.72 3.97
CA SER A 175 -8.31 4.26 3.41
C SER A 175 -8.40 5.78 3.29
N ILE A 176 -7.47 6.45 3.93
CA ILE A 176 -7.37 7.91 3.98
C ILE A 176 -6.22 8.33 3.09
N THR A 177 -6.48 9.29 2.22
CA THR A 177 -5.45 9.91 1.38
C THR A 177 -5.31 11.37 1.77
N THR A 178 -4.10 11.78 2.13
CA THR A 178 -3.79 13.18 2.41
C THR A 178 -3.37 13.93 1.15
N PHE A 179 -3.44 15.27 1.17
CA PHE A 179 -2.93 16.08 0.06
C PHE A 179 -1.42 15.90 -0.14
N SER A 180 -0.68 15.74 0.94
CA SER A 180 0.78 15.57 0.91
C SER A 180 1.22 14.17 0.46
N LYS A 181 0.35 13.17 0.61
CA LYS A 181 0.65 11.73 0.41
C LYS A 181 1.88 11.27 1.20
N ALA A 182 2.11 11.87 2.34
CA ALA A 182 3.31 11.66 3.16
C ALA A 182 2.96 11.73 4.65
N TYR A 183 1.97 10.94 5.06
CA TYR A 183 1.63 10.84 6.47
C TYR A 183 2.76 10.20 7.26
N ALA A 184 3.06 10.78 8.42
CA ALA A 184 4.01 10.22 9.38
C ALA A 184 3.27 9.90 10.68
N SER A 185 3.19 8.63 11.03
CA SER A 185 2.60 8.20 12.30
C SER A 185 3.51 8.55 13.47
N LYS A 186 2.90 8.83 14.60
CA LYS A 186 3.60 9.05 15.88
C LYS A 186 3.95 7.73 16.58
N SER A 187 3.48 6.60 16.06
CA SER A 187 3.69 5.28 16.67
C SER A 187 5.14 4.83 16.55
N ASN A 188 5.69 4.33 17.66
CA ASN A 188 7.04 3.75 17.70
C ASN A 188 7.15 2.38 17.01
N SER A 189 6.02 1.80 16.57
CA SER A 189 6.00 0.51 15.87
C SER A 189 6.43 0.58 14.40
N ILE A 190 6.72 1.79 13.90
CA ILE A 190 7.10 2.03 12.52
C ILE A 190 8.59 2.38 12.45
N VAL A 191 9.35 1.53 11.78
CA VAL A 191 10.77 1.75 11.56
C VAL A 191 11.00 2.20 10.12
N PRO A 192 11.44 3.45 9.88
CA PRO A 192 11.84 3.88 8.56
C PRO A 192 13.17 3.21 8.17
N VAL A 193 13.18 2.54 7.03
CA VAL A 193 14.39 1.92 6.49
C VAL A 193 14.79 2.65 5.21
N GLN A 194 16.02 3.11 5.17
CA GLN A 194 16.61 3.67 3.96
C GLN A 194 17.45 2.60 3.27
N PHE A 195 17.14 2.32 2.01
CA PHE A 195 17.97 1.47 1.17
C PHE A 195 18.89 2.36 0.34
N GLU A 196 20.18 2.14 0.48
CA GLU A 196 21.12 2.64 -0.51
C GLU A 196 20.97 1.78 -1.78
N ARG A 197 20.73 2.41 -2.91
CA ARG A 197 20.85 1.71 -4.18
C ARG A 197 22.29 1.23 -4.31
N CYS A 198 22.48 -0.07 -4.45
CA CYS A 198 23.74 -0.53 -5.01
C CYS A 198 23.95 0.24 -6.32
N LYS A 199 25.00 1.03 -6.40
CA LYS A 199 25.46 1.53 -7.69
C LYS A 199 25.83 0.29 -8.48
N ASP A 200 25.11 0.02 -9.55
CA ASP A 200 25.56 -0.93 -10.54
C ASP A 200 26.84 -0.33 -11.13
N ASP A 201 27.98 -0.72 -10.59
CA ASP A 201 29.28 -0.51 -11.22
C ASP A 201 29.46 -1.50 -12.39
N SER A 202 28.41 -1.64 -13.19
CA SER A 202 28.51 -2.30 -14.49
C SER A 202 28.88 -1.27 -15.55
N ALA A 203 30.12 -0.81 -15.49
CA ALA A 203 30.82 -0.35 -16.69
C ALA A 203 31.22 -1.63 -17.45
N PHE A 204 30.49 -1.97 -18.49
CA PHE A 204 30.95 -2.79 -19.59
C PHE A 204 31.38 -1.89 -20.73
#